data_05f912bf0e7fb77e67d7bc1995a4600b
#
_entry.id   05f912bf0e7fb77e67d7bc1995a4600b
#
_cell.length_a   1.000
_cell.length_b   1.000
_cell.length_c   1.000
_cell.angle_alpha   90.00
_cell.angle_beta   90.00
_cell.angle_gamma   90.00
#
_symmetry.space_group_name_H-M   'P 1'
#
loop_
_entity.id
_entity.type
_entity.pdbx_description
1 polymer ?
#
loop_
_entity_poly.entity_id
_entity_poly.type
_entity_poly.pdbx_seq_one_letter_code
_entity_poly.pdbx_strand_id
1 'polypeptide(L)'
;MLDEALLPDGSFHPDWEPWSQVSQEEGSETIHTWEKVVRRLEREMGLTHFQDSTATSLNSPWSVDSVPWILGSDDWALIEKGLEQRVRLMKAIQQDLEGACRLLSERVLPPEIVFLHRGYLPQLHGLEPSPTLNAFDLARGPDGKMWVISHRHDITSGLGFALKNRSILSRALSTPFQRCRVRRLADFFRSWRDTLESCSSRTPRNCRVVFLSSEQRRVKAEDFFLANYLGYTLALPGDLTVRDRQVWLRSLGGLQRVDVLWRTVIGRDLDPLEIAPQPCDEWGLPALFSAIRANQVQVVNPPGSGVLESPAFVPFYRAICQKLLEEDLLLPSAATWWCGEPKALDHVLSNLSTLVIKSAVSRWDNRRQYGAKLSAGELSTLRQQILADPAAYVGQEEVHLSTTPSYRGGALHPAPSGLRTFAHSDLFGNVHVMPGGLGSVISSDGERERECTKDVWVRAEGPLPPHHSLWPSASDESAKTTTSF
;
A
#
# COMPACT_ATOMS: atom_id res chain seq x y z
N MET A 1 -3.84 -24.52 -10.72
CA MET A 1 -3.39 -23.30 -10.00
C MET A 1 -2.09 -22.91 -10.67
N LEU A 2 -1.90 -21.64 -10.98
CA LEU A 2 -0.71 -21.14 -11.67
C LEU A 2 0.43 -21.04 -10.66
N ASP A 3 1.62 -21.55 -11.00
CA ASP A 3 2.83 -21.40 -10.19
C ASP A 3 3.74 -20.32 -10.76
N GLU A 4 4.26 -19.43 -9.92
CA GLU A 4 5.10 -18.30 -10.35
C GLU A 4 6.54 -18.72 -10.67
N ALA A 5 6.98 -19.87 -10.15
CA ALA A 5 8.35 -20.35 -10.31
C ALA A 5 8.47 -21.52 -11.29
N LEU A 6 7.43 -22.33 -11.45
CA LEU A 6 7.47 -23.56 -12.22
C LEU A 6 6.53 -23.47 -13.43
N LEU A 7 7.04 -23.95 -14.57
CA LEU A 7 6.26 -24.18 -15.77
C LEU A 7 5.44 -25.48 -15.65
N PRO A 8 4.42 -25.70 -16.49
CA PRO A 8 3.60 -26.92 -16.45
C PRO A 8 4.36 -28.24 -16.60
N ASP A 9 5.55 -28.21 -17.21
CA ASP A 9 6.43 -29.36 -17.38
C ASP A 9 7.34 -29.64 -16.17
N GLY A 10 7.22 -28.77 -15.12
CA GLY A 10 8.00 -28.87 -13.89
C GLY A 10 9.37 -28.20 -13.94
N SER A 11 9.77 -27.61 -15.07
CA SER A 11 10.97 -26.80 -15.15
C SER A 11 10.77 -25.42 -14.50
N PHE A 12 11.87 -24.80 -14.06
CA PHE A 12 11.79 -23.42 -13.57
C PHE A 12 11.46 -22.44 -14.69
N HIS A 13 10.63 -21.43 -14.37
CA HIS A 13 10.44 -20.29 -15.25
C HIS A 13 11.79 -19.59 -15.49
N PRO A 14 12.09 -19.08 -16.72
CA PRO A 14 13.38 -18.46 -17.05
C PRO A 14 13.83 -17.35 -16.08
N ASP A 15 12.88 -16.64 -15.48
CA ASP A 15 13.19 -15.62 -14.48
C ASP A 15 13.73 -16.19 -13.17
N TRP A 16 13.43 -17.45 -12.86
CA TRP A 16 13.87 -18.14 -11.65
C TRP A 16 15.18 -18.94 -11.86
N GLU A 17 15.63 -19.14 -13.11
CA GLU A 17 16.85 -19.89 -13.41
C GLU A 17 18.08 -19.39 -12.62
N PRO A 18 18.40 -18.07 -12.52
CA PRO A 18 19.57 -17.62 -11.80
C PRO A 18 19.54 -17.96 -10.32
N TRP A 19 18.33 -17.96 -9.71
CA TRP A 19 18.14 -18.35 -8.31
C TRP A 19 18.27 -19.87 -8.14
N SER A 20 17.67 -20.66 -9.03
CA SER A 20 17.72 -22.13 -8.97
C SER A 20 19.12 -22.66 -9.21
N GLN A 21 19.90 -22.08 -10.12
CA GLN A 21 21.29 -22.43 -10.37
C GLN A 21 22.14 -22.27 -9.11
N VAL A 22 22.03 -21.11 -8.39
CA VAL A 22 22.77 -20.92 -7.13
C VAL A 22 22.37 -21.96 -6.09
N SER A 23 21.08 -22.24 -5.95
CA SER A 23 20.61 -23.22 -4.97
C SER A 23 21.10 -24.65 -5.25
N GLN A 24 21.32 -24.99 -6.53
CA GLN A 24 21.90 -26.28 -6.97
C GLN A 24 23.41 -26.33 -6.81
N GLU A 25 24.12 -25.25 -7.21
CA GLU A 25 25.59 -25.15 -7.12
C GLU A 25 26.09 -25.22 -5.67
N GLU A 26 25.40 -24.56 -4.73
CA GLU A 26 25.78 -24.52 -3.31
C GLU A 26 25.32 -25.78 -2.53
N GLY A 27 24.48 -26.64 -3.14
CA GLY A 27 24.09 -27.95 -2.57
C GLY A 27 22.74 -27.97 -1.87
N SER A 28 22.27 -29.17 -1.50
CA SER A 28 20.91 -29.41 -1.00
C SER A 28 20.57 -28.73 0.33
N GLU A 29 21.58 -28.36 1.15
CA GLU A 29 21.37 -27.69 2.42
C GLU A 29 21.38 -26.16 2.34
N THR A 30 21.60 -25.61 1.17
CA THR A 30 21.77 -24.16 0.96
C THR A 30 20.55 -23.37 1.43
N ILE A 31 19.36 -23.78 1.01
CA ILE A 31 18.11 -23.07 1.39
C ILE A 31 17.91 -23.12 2.91
N HIS A 32 18.24 -24.22 3.54
CA HIS A 32 18.21 -24.35 5.01
C HIS A 32 19.21 -23.40 5.69
N THR A 33 20.39 -23.24 5.10
CA THR A 33 21.39 -22.27 5.59
C THR A 33 20.89 -20.85 5.44
N TRP A 34 20.31 -20.49 4.30
CA TRP A 34 19.68 -19.17 4.10
C TRP A 34 18.57 -18.92 5.11
N GLU A 35 17.70 -19.91 5.36
CA GLU A 35 16.65 -19.79 6.38
C GLU A 35 17.22 -19.48 7.76
N LYS A 36 18.28 -20.17 8.21
CA LYS A 36 18.94 -19.90 9.50
C LYS A 36 19.44 -18.45 9.57
N VAL A 37 20.04 -17.95 8.48
CA VAL A 37 20.51 -16.56 8.41
C VAL A 37 19.35 -15.58 8.46
N VAL A 38 18.27 -15.83 7.69
CA VAL A 38 17.06 -15.01 7.71
C VAL A 38 16.47 -14.94 9.12
N ARG A 39 16.28 -16.10 9.80
CA ARG A 39 15.77 -16.14 11.18
C ARG A 39 16.64 -15.42 12.19
N ARG A 40 17.97 -15.45 12.00
CA ARG A 40 18.89 -14.66 12.81
C ARG A 40 18.70 -13.16 12.60
N LEU A 41 18.67 -12.71 11.33
CA LEU A 41 18.49 -11.30 10.98
C LEU A 41 17.14 -10.76 11.44
N GLU A 42 16.04 -11.56 11.34
CA GLU A 42 14.73 -11.18 11.88
C GLU A 42 14.81 -10.86 13.39
N ARG A 43 15.47 -11.72 14.17
CA ARG A 43 15.62 -11.52 15.62
C ARG A 43 16.48 -10.29 15.96
N GLU A 44 17.59 -10.10 15.24
CA GLU A 44 18.47 -8.95 15.42
C GLU A 44 17.76 -7.62 15.12
N MET A 45 16.82 -7.66 14.18
CA MET A 45 16.07 -6.47 13.75
C MET A 45 14.84 -6.14 14.58
N GLY A 46 14.42 -7.04 15.50
CA GLY A 46 13.44 -6.76 16.56
C GLY A 46 12.05 -6.30 16.12
N LEU A 47 11.59 -6.65 14.89
CA LEU A 47 10.28 -6.24 14.42
C LEU A 47 9.21 -7.24 14.88
N THR A 48 8.18 -6.71 15.51
CA THR A 48 6.94 -7.43 15.78
C THR A 48 5.88 -6.97 14.79
N HIS A 49 5.15 -7.92 14.22
CA HIS A 49 3.99 -7.61 13.40
C HIS A 49 2.82 -7.32 14.32
N PHE A 50 2.33 -6.09 14.30
CA PHE A 50 1.01 -5.80 14.87
C PHE A 50 -0.01 -6.02 13.76
N GLN A 51 -0.70 -7.14 13.80
CA GLN A 51 -1.87 -7.36 12.95
C GLN A 51 -2.92 -6.29 13.27
N ASP A 52 -3.64 -5.82 12.24
CA ASP A 52 -4.85 -5.05 12.43
C ASP A 52 -5.73 -5.74 13.48
N SER A 53 -6.31 -4.95 14.37
CA SER A 53 -7.02 -5.28 15.61
C SER A 53 -8.14 -6.34 15.54
N THR A 54 -8.16 -7.15 14.51
CA THR A 54 -9.18 -8.16 14.22
C THR A 54 -8.72 -9.60 14.39
N ALA A 55 -7.44 -9.84 14.63
CA ALA A 55 -6.91 -11.16 14.92
C ALA A 55 -6.68 -11.33 16.43
N THR A 56 -7.15 -12.43 16.97
CA THR A 56 -7.11 -12.79 18.39
C THR A 56 -5.71 -13.08 18.95
N SER A 57 -4.63 -12.84 18.20
CA SER A 57 -3.25 -13.03 18.65
C SER A 57 -2.46 -11.71 18.54
N LEU A 58 -2.38 -11.02 19.66
CA LEU A 58 -1.73 -9.72 19.84
C LEU A 58 -0.18 -9.71 19.67
N ASN A 59 0.47 -10.84 19.43
CA ASN A 59 1.93 -10.97 19.43
C ASN A 59 2.46 -12.00 18.43
N SER A 60 1.90 -12.09 17.22
CA SER A 60 2.56 -12.93 16.21
C SER A 60 3.78 -12.19 15.68
N PRO A 61 5.01 -12.72 15.84
CA PRO A 61 6.18 -12.06 15.27
C PRO A 61 6.07 -12.04 13.75
N TRP A 62 6.44 -10.89 13.15
CA TRP A 62 6.61 -10.78 11.71
C TRP A 62 7.62 -11.81 11.21
N SER A 63 7.31 -12.46 10.11
CA SER A 63 8.11 -13.54 9.54
C SER A 63 8.34 -13.30 8.05
N VAL A 64 9.58 -13.51 7.61
CA VAL A 64 9.97 -13.43 6.19
C VAL A 64 10.26 -14.83 5.66
N ASP A 65 9.74 -15.15 4.49
CA ASP A 65 10.11 -16.37 3.78
C ASP A 65 11.55 -16.24 3.25
N SER A 66 12.35 -17.29 3.42
CA SER A 66 13.71 -17.34 2.89
C SER A 66 13.77 -17.47 1.36
N VAL A 67 12.64 -17.71 0.71
CA VAL A 67 12.52 -17.75 -0.76
C VAL A 67 11.83 -16.48 -1.23
N PRO A 68 12.48 -15.65 -2.07
CA PRO A 68 11.86 -14.44 -2.62
C PRO A 68 10.75 -14.78 -3.63
N TRP A 69 9.92 -13.80 -3.97
CA TRP A 69 9.08 -13.84 -5.16
C TRP A 69 9.81 -13.12 -6.29
N ILE A 70 10.15 -13.83 -7.37
CA ILE A 70 10.93 -13.27 -8.49
C ILE A 70 9.99 -12.95 -9.65
N LEU A 71 10.05 -11.71 -10.13
CA LEU A 71 9.30 -11.22 -11.27
C LEU A 71 10.27 -10.80 -12.38
N GLY A 72 9.96 -11.19 -13.61
CA GLY A 72 10.70 -10.79 -14.80
C GLY A 72 10.54 -9.30 -15.10
N SER A 73 11.45 -8.77 -15.93
CA SER A 73 11.42 -7.39 -16.40
C SER A 73 10.16 -7.06 -17.20
N ASP A 74 9.73 -7.97 -18.08
CA ASP A 74 8.58 -7.75 -18.96
C ASP A 74 7.27 -7.72 -18.18
N ASP A 75 7.07 -8.69 -17.27
CA ASP A 75 5.94 -8.72 -16.36
C ASP A 75 5.87 -7.44 -15.52
N TRP A 76 7.04 -7.03 -14.99
CA TRP A 76 7.10 -5.83 -14.20
C TRP A 76 6.80 -4.56 -14.99
N ALA A 77 7.26 -4.47 -16.24
CA ALA A 77 6.99 -3.31 -17.09
C ALA A 77 5.49 -3.10 -17.33
N LEU A 78 4.71 -4.18 -17.47
CA LEU A 78 3.25 -4.12 -17.57
C LEU A 78 2.61 -3.66 -16.25
N ILE A 79 3.07 -4.19 -15.12
CA ILE A 79 2.62 -3.79 -13.79
C ILE A 79 2.93 -2.29 -13.57
N GLU A 80 4.16 -1.87 -13.82
CA GLU A 80 4.65 -0.50 -13.62
C GLU A 80 3.79 0.51 -14.39
N LYS A 81 3.60 0.29 -15.71
CA LYS A 81 2.73 1.14 -16.55
C LYS A 81 1.28 1.19 -16.08
N GLY A 82 0.74 0.04 -15.70
CA GLY A 82 -0.64 -0.01 -15.20
C GLY A 82 -0.82 0.66 -13.85
N LEU A 83 0.18 0.60 -12.96
CA LEU A 83 0.17 1.32 -11.69
C LEU A 83 0.33 2.83 -11.89
N GLU A 84 1.19 3.27 -12.80
CA GLU A 84 1.30 4.68 -13.20
C GLU A 84 -0.04 5.22 -13.68
N GLN A 85 -0.72 4.51 -14.57
CA GLN A 85 -2.07 4.88 -15.03
C GLN A 85 -3.05 4.95 -13.86
N ARG A 86 -3.03 3.96 -12.96
CA ARG A 86 -3.94 3.92 -11.79
C ARG A 86 -3.73 5.12 -10.86
N VAL A 87 -2.49 5.51 -10.59
CA VAL A 87 -2.20 6.68 -9.76
C VAL A 87 -2.68 7.97 -10.44
N ARG A 88 -2.44 8.12 -11.76
CA ARG A 88 -3.00 9.24 -12.54
C ARG A 88 -4.52 9.27 -12.51
N LEU A 89 -5.16 8.10 -12.62
CA LEU A 89 -6.61 7.97 -12.55
C LEU A 89 -7.16 8.39 -11.19
N MET A 90 -6.54 7.95 -10.07
CA MET A 90 -6.94 8.37 -8.73
C MET A 90 -6.83 9.90 -8.55
N LYS A 91 -5.74 10.49 -9.02
CA LYS A 91 -5.56 11.95 -8.99
C LYS A 91 -6.61 12.67 -9.83
N ALA A 92 -6.93 12.16 -11.02
CA ALA A 92 -7.96 12.74 -11.88
C ALA A 92 -9.36 12.64 -11.27
N ILE A 93 -9.71 11.51 -10.62
CA ILE A 93 -10.96 11.35 -9.88
C ILE A 93 -11.04 12.38 -8.75
N GLN A 94 -9.97 12.50 -7.95
CA GLN A 94 -9.93 13.46 -6.85
C GLN A 94 -10.15 14.89 -7.36
N GLN A 95 -9.43 15.29 -8.39
CA GLN A 95 -9.56 16.63 -9.00
C GLN A 95 -10.96 16.89 -9.57
N ASP A 96 -11.58 15.89 -10.18
CA ASP A 96 -12.95 16.03 -10.69
C ASP A 96 -13.96 16.18 -9.55
N LEU A 97 -13.84 15.39 -8.47
CA LEU A 97 -14.72 15.47 -7.29
C LEU A 97 -14.56 16.75 -6.49
N GLU A 98 -13.36 17.34 -6.48
CA GLU A 98 -13.05 18.61 -5.81
C GLU A 98 -13.38 19.83 -6.67
N GLY A 99 -13.63 19.63 -7.97
CA GLY A 99 -13.85 20.70 -8.96
C GLY A 99 -15.17 20.59 -9.71
N ALA A 100 -15.11 20.17 -10.97
CA ALA A 100 -16.24 20.22 -11.88
C ALA A 100 -17.30 19.14 -11.64
N CYS A 101 -17.01 18.10 -10.86
CA CYS A 101 -17.89 16.98 -10.56
C CYS A 101 -18.54 16.34 -11.82
N ARG A 102 -17.78 16.22 -12.91
CA ARG A 102 -18.31 15.68 -14.18
C ARG A 102 -18.72 14.23 -14.06
N LEU A 103 -17.98 13.44 -13.27
CA LEU A 103 -18.32 12.04 -13.01
C LEU A 103 -19.71 11.88 -12.43
N LEU A 104 -20.14 12.82 -11.57
CA LEU A 104 -21.47 12.82 -10.93
C LEU A 104 -22.53 13.46 -11.84
N SER A 105 -22.25 14.64 -12.38
CA SER A 105 -23.21 15.39 -13.21
C SER A 105 -23.55 14.68 -14.52
N GLU A 106 -22.61 13.94 -15.11
CA GLU A 106 -22.81 13.15 -16.32
C GLU A 106 -23.20 11.67 -16.02
N ARG A 107 -23.43 11.34 -14.75
CA ARG A 107 -23.87 10.01 -14.29
C ARG A 107 -22.92 8.86 -14.67
N VAL A 108 -21.62 9.14 -14.74
CA VAL A 108 -20.60 8.10 -14.89
C VAL A 108 -20.39 7.35 -13.58
N LEU A 109 -20.55 8.05 -12.46
CA LEU A 109 -20.46 7.50 -11.11
C LEU A 109 -21.72 7.87 -10.31
N PRO A 110 -22.39 6.89 -9.66
CA PRO A 110 -23.48 7.17 -8.74
C PRO A 110 -23.03 8.06 -7.57
N PRO A 111 -23.77 9.14 -7.24
CA PRO A 111 -23.37 10.07 -6.18
C PRO A 111 -23.32 9.43 -4.79
N GLU A 112 -24.09 8.38 -4.54
CA GLU A 112 -24.12 7.63 -3.29
C GLU A 112 -22.75 7.04 -2.94
N ILE A 113 -21.97 6.62 -3.94
CA ILE A 113 -20.63 6.06 -3.76
C ILE A 113 -19.69 7.09 -3.12
N VAL A 114 -19.88 8.35 -3.45
CA VAL A 114 -19.06 9.47 -2.94
C VAL A 114 -19.63 10.01 -1.62
N PHE A 115 -20.89 10.41 -1.62
CA PHE A 115 -21.47 11.15 -0.49
C PHE A 115 -21.78 10.29 0.73
N LEU A 116 -21.96 8.98 0.60
CA LEU A 116 -22.11 8.06 1.74
C LEU A 116 -20.76 7.61 2.30
N HIS A 117 -19.66 7.85 1.58
CA HIS A 117 -18.34 7.40 2.02
C HIS A 117 -17.79 8.28 3.13
N ARG A 118 -17.47 7.69 4.28
CA ARG A 118 -17.01 8.42 5.48
C ARG A 118 -15.65 9.10 5.31
N GLY A 119 -14.89 8.74 4.30
CA GLY A 119 -13.61 9.37 3.94
C GLY A 119 -13.75 10.57 2.99
N TYR A 120 -14.97 10.93 2.56
CA TYR A 120 -15.22 12.11 1.74
C TYR A 120 -15.34 13.35 2.64
N LEU A 121 -14.46 14.32 2.45
CA LEU A 121 -14.36 15.54 3.29
C LEU A 121 -14.45 16.81 2.43
N PRO A 122 -15.67 17.19 1.99
CA PRO A 122 -15.84 18.32 1.08
C PRO A 122 -15.41 19.67 1.67
N GLN A 123 -15.35 19.80 3.00
CA GLN A 123 -14.83 21.00 3.67
C GLN A 123 -13.33 21.25 3.43
N LEU A 124 -12.62 20.28 2.82
CA LEU A 124 -11.22 20.39 2.44
C LEU A 124 -11.00 20.45 0.92
N HIS A 125 -12.04 20.75 0.14
CA HIS A 125 -11.90 20.93 -1.29
C HIS A 125 -11.18 22.24 -1.64
N GLY A 126 -10.55 22.27 -2.81
CA GLY A 126 -9.86 23.46 -3.31
C GLY A 126 -8.52 23.76 -2.64
N LEU A 127 -7.93 22.76 -1.99
CA LEU A 127 -6.57 22.87 -1.43
C LEU A 127 -5.51 22.76 -2.53
N GLU A 128 -4.30 23.23 -2.19
CA GLU A 128 -3.13 23.04 -3.07
C GLU A 128 -2.87 21.54 -3.31
N PRO A 129 -2.40 21.17 -4.51
CA PRO A 129 -2.07 19.80 -4.83
C PRO A 129 -1.10 19.17 -3.82
N SER A 130 -1.38 17.95 -3.41
CA SER A 130 -0.54 17.17 -2.50
C SER A 130 0.01 15.95 -3.23
N PRO A 131 1.25 15.55 -2.94
CA PRO A 131 1.74 14.26 -3.36
C PRO A 131 0.94 13.15 -2.67
N THR A 132 0.93 11.98 -3.27
CA THR A 132 0.23 10.82 -2.74
C THR A 132 1.11 9.59 -2.75
N LEU A 133 1.01 8.79 -1.70
CA LEU A 133 1.58 7.46 -1.63
C LEU A 133 0.45 6.43 -1.72
N ASN A 134 0.54 5.54 -2.70
CA ASN A 134 -0.49 4.56 -3.01
C ASN A 134 0.04 3.14 -2.79
N ALA A 135 -0.83 2.24 -2.36
CA ALA A 135 -0.54 0.82 -2.39
C ALA A 135 -1.66 0.06 -3.10
N PHE A 136 -1.27 -0.94 -3.91
CA PHE A 136 -2.18 -1.77 -4.67
C PHE A 136 -1.95 -3.24 -4.31
N ASP A 137 -3.02 -3.93 -3.93
CA ASP A 137 -2.98 -5.37 -3.72
C ASP A 137 -3.27 -6.04 -5.08
N LEU A 138 -2.33 -6.81 -5.56
CA LEU A 138 -2.37 -7.52 -6.84
C LEU A 138 -2.38 -9.03 -6.63
N ALA A 139 -3.00 -9.74 -7.57
CA ALA A 139 -2.87 -11.18 -7.68
C ALA A 139 -2.81 -11.56 -9.16
N ARG A 140 -2.09 -12.63 -9.47
CA ARG A 140 -2.10 -13.20 -10.81
C ARG A 140 -3.36 -14.04 -10.98
N GLY A 141 -4.17 -13.66 -11.94
CA GLY A 141 -5.39 -14.39 -12.31
C GLY A 141 -5.11 -15.67 -13.10
N PRO A 142 -6.13 -16.49 -13.33
CA PRO A 142 -5.99 -17.73 -14.11
C PRO A 142 -5.63 -17.50 -15.57
N ASP A 143 -5.81 -16.28 -16.08
CA ASP A 143 -5.41 -15.83 -17.42
C ASP A 143 -3.92 -15.42 -17.50
N GLY A 144 -3.16 -15.58 -16.42
CA GLY A 144 -1.75 -15.22 -16.31
C GLY A 144 -1.48 -13.72 -16.14
N LYS A 145 -2.52 -12.87 -16.11
CA LYS A 145 -2.39 -11.42 -15.93
C LYS A 145 -2.45 -11.02 -14.47
N MET A 146 -1.78 -9.92 -14.13
CA MET A 146 -1.93 -9.30 -12.81
C MET A 146 -3.24 -8.51 -12.74
N TRP A 147 -4.02 -8.78 -11.69
CA TRP A 147 -5.31 -8.15 -11.40
C TRP A 147 -5.21 -7.33 -10.13
N VAL A 148 -5.81 -6.14 -10.12
CA VAL A 148 -5.92 -5.31 -8.92
C VAL A 148 -7.10 -5.77 -8.09
N ILE A 149 -6.83 -6.21 -6.86
CA ILE A 149 -7.84 -6.68 -5.89
C ILE A 149 -8.33 -5.53 -5.02
N SER A 150 -7.41 -4.66 -4.60
CA SER A 150 -7.74 -3.50 -3.77
C SER A 150 -6.71 -2.39 -3.95
N HIS A 151 -7.13 -1.19 -3.59
CA HIS A 151 -6.32 0.02 -3.60
C HIS A 151 -6.32 0.65 -2.19
N ARG A 152 -5.20 1.25 -1.80
CA ARG A 152 -5.03 1.97 -0.55
C ARG A 152 -4.45 3.34 -0.84
N HIS A 153 -5.15 4.36 -0.40
CA HIS A 153 -4.84 5.75 -0.69
C HIS A 153 -4.88 6.65 0.55
N ASP A 154 -5.77 6.38 1.50
CA ASP A 154 -5.85 7.17 2.76
C ASP A 154 -4.63 6.91 3.64
N ILE A 155 -4.39 5.63 3.94
CA ILE A 155 -3.22 5.15 4.68
C ILE A 155 -2.61 3.97 3.94
N THR A 156 -1.33 4.08 3.62
CA THR A 156 -0.54 2.97 3.07
C THR A 156 0.17 2.24 4.21
N SER A 157 0.16 0.92 4.17
CA SER A 157 0.87 0.04 5.11
C SER A 157 1.59 -1.07 4.37
N GLY A 158 2.70 -1.54 4.91
CA GLY A 158 3.51 -2.59 4.31
C GLY A 158 4.79 -2.11 3.62
N LEU A 159 4.95 -0.78 3.40
CA LEU A 159 6.11 -0.21 2.75
C LEU A 159 7.41 -0.46 3.55
N GLY A 160 7.34 -0.30 4.87
CA GLY A 160 8.46 -0.57 5.77
C GLY A 160 8.79 -2.05 5.85
N PHE A 161 7.78 -2.91 5.80
CA PHE A 161 7.99 -4.37 5.74
C PHE A 161 8.64 -4.79 4.41
N ALA A 162 8.23 -4.23 3.27
CA ALA A 162 8.86 -4.49 1.98
C ALA A 162 10.36 -4.11 1.99
N LEU A 163 10.68 -2.93 2.52
CA LEU A 163 12.07 -2.48 2.68
C LEU A 163 12.87 -3.38 3.63
N LYS A 164 12.24 -3.85 4.69
CA LYS A 164 12.87 -4.72 5.68
C LYS A 164 13.15 -6.11 5.11
N ASN A 165 12.17 -6.70 4.41
CA ASN A 165 12.35 -7.96 3.70
C ASN A 165 13.54 -7.88 2.75
N ARG A 166 13.61 -6.79 1.93
CA ARG A 166 14.74 -6.53 1.04
C ARG A 166 16.07 -6.44 1.80
N SER A 167 16.08 -5.76 2.94
CA SER A 167 17.29 -5.61 3.76
C SER A 167 17.78 -6.93 4.35
N ILE A 168 16.88 -7.84 4.68
CA ILE A 168 17.20 -9.18 5.18
C ILE A 168 17.67 -10.08 4.04
N LEU A 169 16.85 -10.21 2.98
CA LEU A 169 17.13 -11.18 1.92
C LEU A 169 18.36 -10.80 1.10
N SER A 170 18.60 -9.51 0.84
CA SER A 170 19.81 -9.08 0.14
C SER A 170 21.10 -9.41 0.89
N ARG A 171 21.06 -9.54 2.23
CA ARG A 171 22.19 -9.96 3.07
C ARG A 171 22.27 -11.48 3.20
N ALA A 172 21.13 -12.12 3.44
CA ALA A 172 21.08 -13.58 3.62
C ALA A 172 21.36 -14.34 2.33
N LEU A 173 20.88 -13.83 1.20
CA LEU A 173 20.98 -14.43 -0.13
C LEU A 173 21.81 -13.54 -1.07
N SER A 174 22.99 -13.11 -0.65
CA SER A 174 23.80 -12.12 -1.41
C SER A 174 24.17 -12.61 -2.82
N THR A 175 24.52 -13.88 -3.00
CA THR A 175 24.87 -14.47 -4.30
C THR A 175 23.67 -14.54 -5.23
N PRO A 176 22.52 -15.16 -4.86
CA PRO A 176 21.31 -15.14 -5.67
C PRO A 176 20.82 -13.72 -5.99
N PHE A 177 20.87 -12.81 -5.01
CA PHE A 177 20.45 -11.42 -5.21
C PHE A 177 21.24 -10.72 -6.32
N GLN A 178 22.57 -10.92 -6.36
CA GLN A 178 23.43 -10.36 -7.40
C GLN A 178 23.20 -11.03 -8.76
N ARG A 179 23.10 -12.36 -8.81
CA ARG A 179 22.87 -13.11 -10.06
C ARG A 179 21.50 -12.80 -10.68
N CYS A 180 20.48 -12.61 -9.85
CA CYS A 180 19.16 -12.19 -10.32
C CYS A 180 19.10 -10.72 -10.75
N ARG A 181 20.17 -9.94 -10.57
CA ARG A 181 20.23 -8.50 -10.93
C ARG A 181 19.01 -7.74 -10.40
N VAL A 182 18.72 -7.88 -9.11
CA VAL A 182 17.50 -7.32 -8.52
C VAL A 182 17.52 -5.79 -8.53
N ARG A 183 16.48 -5.15 -9.06
CA ARG A 183 16.31 -3.69 -9.07
C ARG A 183 16.31 -3.15 -7.63
N ARG A 184 16.94 -1.99 -7.41
CA ARG A 184 17.12 -1.40 -6.09
C ARG A 184 15.91 -0.59 -5.66
N LEU A 185 15.55 -0.67 -4.37
CA LEU A 185 14.47 0.12 -3.79
C LEU A 185 14.92 1.54 -3.39
N ALA A 186 16.23 1.77 -3.22
CA ALA A 186 16.77 3.03 -2.70
C ALA A 186 16.33 4.26 -3.52
N ASP A 187 16.23 4.13 -4.84
CA ASP A 187 15.84 5.25 -5.72
C ASP A 187 14.38 5.68 -5.48
N PHE A 188 13.48 4.71 -5.21
CA PHE A 188 12.11 5.01 -4.84
C PHE A 188 12.03 5.78 -3.51
N PHE A 189 12.76 5.35 -2.49
CA PHE A 189 12.75 6.02 -1.19
C PHE A 189 13.42 7.41 -1.25
N ARG A 190 14.44 7.57 -2.09
CA ARG A 190 15.05 8.89 -2.33
C ARG A 190 14.06 9.82 -3.00
N SER A 191 13.43 9.38 -4.09
CA SER A 191 12.40 10.14 -4.80
C SER A 191 11.25 10.52 -3.87
N TRP A 192 10.81 9.60 -3.00
CA TRP A 192 9.77 9.89 -2.01
C TRP A 192 10.21 10.96 -0.99
N ARG A 193 11.43 10.86 -0.47
CA ARG A 193 11.98 11.89 0.43
C ARG A 193 12.07 13.24 -0.25
N ASP A 194 12.62 13.30 -1.46
CA ASP A 194 12.74 14.54 -2.23
C ASP A 194 11.36 15.15 -2.52
N THR A 195 10.37 14.31 -2.78
CA THR A 195 8.97 14.71 -2.96
C THR A 195 8.41 15.34 -1.69
N LEU A 196 8.56 14.72 -0.52
CA LEU A 196 8.08 15.28 0.75
C LEU A 196 8.77 16.60 1.08
N GLU A 197 10.09 16.69 0.89
CA GLU A 197 10.86 17.92 1.16
C GLU A 197 10.50 19.05 0.20
N SER A 198 10.08 18.75 -1.03
CA SER A 198 9.63 19.73 -2.02
C SER A 198 8.26 20.36 -1.71
N CYS A 199 7.48 19.75 -0.81
CA CYS A 199 6.18 20.28 -0.38
C CYS A 199 6.28 21.53 0.50
N SER A 200 7.46 21.86 0.99
CA SER A 200 7.67 23.05 1.81
C SER A 200 8.04 24.27 0.95
N SER A 201 7.46 25.42 1.27
CA SER A 201 7.91 26.71 0.72
C SER A 201 9.29 27.14 1.25
N ARG A 202 9.81 26.41 2.26
CA ARG A 202 11.15 26.63 2.83
C ARG A 202 12.18 25.85 2.01
N THR A 203 13.45 26.24 2.14
CA THR A 203 14.51 25.47 1.49
C THR A 203 14.51 24.02 2.03
N PRO A 204 14.85 23.01 1.20
CA PRO A 204 14.85 21.61 1.62
C PRO A 204 15.63 21.35 2.92
N ARG A 205 16.75 22.07 3.14
CA ARG A 205 17.53 21.98 4.40
C ARG A 205 16.77 22.44 5.65
N ASN A 206 15.75 23.27 5.48
CA ASN A 206 14.94 23.83 6.58
C ASN A 206 13.53 23.23 6.61
N CYS A 207 13.18 22.34 5.70
CA CYS A 207 11.92 21.61 5.69
C CYS A 207 11.87 20.61 6.83
N ARG A 208 10.84 20.72 7.68
CA ARG A 208 10.61 19.74 8.74
C ARG A 208 9.46 18.83 8.35
N VAL A 209 9.83 17.60 8.00
CA VAL A 209 8.88 16.50 7.79
C VAL A 209 8.72 15.75 9.11
N VAL A 210 7.47 15.56 9.53
CA VAL A 210 7.13 14.75 10.70
C VAL A 210 6.29 13.57 10.25
N PHE A 211 6.65 12.38 10.72
CA PHE A 211 5.88 11.17 10.52
C PHE A 211 4.83 11.06 11.65
N LEU A 212 3.55 11.26 11.34
CA LEU A 212 2.45 11.23 12.30
C LEU A 212 1.87 9.82 12.41
N SER A 213 2.10 9.16 13.54
CA SER A 213 1.57 7.84 13.84
C SER A 213 0.39 7.90 14.81
N SER A 214 -0.36 6.80 14.91
CA SER A 214 -1.55 6.68 15.75
C SER A 214 -1.21 6.07 17.11
N GLU A 215 -1.74 6.65 18.19
CA GLU A 215 -1.58 6.13 19.56
C GLU A 215 -2.34 4.82 19.79
N GLN A 216 -3.57 4.71 19.28
CA GLN A 216 -4.44 3.55 19.52
C GLN A 216 -3.90 2.25 18.92
N ARG A 217 -3.20 2.36 17.81
CA ARG A 217 -2.61 1.20 17.15
C ARG A 217 -1.23 0.86 17.65
N ARG A 218 -0.82 1.34 18.82
CA ARG A 218 0.55 1.36 19.30
C ARG A 218 1.48 1.71 18.14
N VAL A 219 2.42 2.62 18.29
CA VAL A 219 3.37 3.01 17.23
C VAL A 219 3.78 1.74 16.48
N LYS A 220 3.32 1.62 15.24
CA LYS A 220 3.63 0.42 14.46
C LYS A 220 5.13 0.32 14.34
N ALA A 221 5.69 -0.86 14.53
CA ALA A 221 7.12 -1.08 14.31
C ALA A 221 7.56 -0.66 12.91
N GLU A 222 6.64 -0.75 11.94
CA GLU A 222 6.81 -0.24 10.57
C GLU A 222 6.99 1.28 10.52
N ASP A 223 6.15 2.04 11.24
CA ASP A 223 6.18 3.51 11.25
C ASP A 223 7.50 4.01 11.85
N PHE A 224 7.93 3.42 12.96
CA PHE A 224 9.22 3.71 13.58
C PHE A 224 10.39 3.39 12.63
N PHE A 225 10.34 2.24 11.95
CA PHE A 225 11.38 1.85 11.04
C PHE A 225 11.49 2.80 9.83
N LEU A 226 10.36 3.18 9.22
CA LEU A 226 10.32 4.10 8.09
C LEU A 226 10.78 5.51 8.48
N ALA A 227 10.29 6.05 9.60
CA ALA A 227 10.71 7.34 10.08
C ALA A 227 12.22 7.39 10.31
N ASN A 228 12.77 6.36 10.96
CA ASN A 228 14.20 6.26 11.22
C ASN A 228 15.03 6.11 9.94
N TYR A 229 14.56 5.28 9.00
CA TYR A 229 15.25 5.04 7.72
C TYR A 229 15.32 6.32 6.86
N LEU A 230 14.30 7.15 6.89
CA LEU A 230 14.22 8.40 6.13
C LEU A 230 14.78 9.60 6.91
N GLY A 231 15.11 9.44 8.20
CA GLY A 231 15.62 10.51 9.05
C GLY A 231 14.56 11.48 9.53
N TYR A 232 13.29 11.05 9.59
CA TYR A 232 12.17 11.86 10.05
C TYR A 232 11.87 11.66 11.54
N THR A 233 11.33 12.70 12.17
CA THR A 233 10.82 12.59 13.53
C THR A 233 9.47 11.89 13.52
N LEU A 234 9.37 10.78 14.25
CA LEU A 234 8.08 10.15 14.56
C LEU A 234 7.39 10.93 15.67
N ALA A 235 6.13 11.27 15.48
CA ALA A 235 5.31 11.97 16.47
C ALA A 235 3.92 11.33 16.58
N LEU A 236 3.33 11.46 17.75
CA LEU A 236 1.94 11.18 18.03
C LEU A 236 1.14 12.48 18.04
N PRO A 237 -0.21 12.46 17.90
CA PRO A 237 -1.01 13.68 17.96
C PRO A 237 -0.73 14.54 19.21
N GLY A 238 -0.49 13.90 20.37
CA GLY A 238 -0.16 14.58 21.62
C GLY A 238 1.16 15.35 21.62
N ASP A 239 2.09 14.99 20.72
CA ASP A 239 3.39 15.69 20.56
C ASP A 239 3.25 16.96 19.72
N LEU A 240 2.11 17.16 19.08
CA LEU A 240 1.86 18.29 18.18
C LEU A 240 0.91 19.32 18.80
N THR A 241 0.90 20.52 18.25
CA THR A 241 -0.07 21.57 18.58
C THR A 241 -0.25 22.50 17.39
N VAL A 242 -1.46 23.05 17.22
CA VAL A 242 -1.73 24.11 16.25
C VAL A 242 -1.77 25.45 16.97
N ARG A 243 -1.00 26.43 16.51
CA ARG A 243 -1.00 27.83 16.97
C ARG A 243 -0.90 28.77 15.77
N ASP A 244 -1.72 29.76 15.72
CA ASP A 244 -1.77 30.74 14.61
C ASP A 244 -1.86 30.07 13.23
N ARG A 245 -2.68 29.00 13.13
CA ARG A 245 -2.85 28.17 11.95
C ARG A 245 -1.57 27.49 11.46
N GLN A 246 -0.56 27.31 12.32
CA GLN A 246 0.68 26.58 12.04
C GLN A 246 0.78 25.36 12.95
N VAL A 247 1.36 24.30 12.41
CA VAL A 247 1.60 23.07 13.18
C VAL A 247 2.98 23.14 13.81
N TRP A 248 3.05 22.80 15.08
CA TRP A 248 4.26 22.81 15.89
C TRP A 248 4.50 21.46 16.58
N LEU A 249 5.71 20.96 16.49
CA LEU A 249 6.19 19.83 17.28
C LEU A 249 6.73 20.34 18.63
N ARG A 250 6.27 19.73 19.70
CA ARG A 250 6.76 19.99 21.07
C ARG A 250 8.08 19.24 21.28
N SER A 251 9.14 19.95 21.59
CA SER A 251 10.45 19.37 21.87
C SER A 251 11.04 19.98 23.15
N LEU A 252 12.09 19.35 23.68
CA LEU A 252 12.80 19.87 24.85
C LEU A 252 13.40 21.27 24.58
N GLY A 253 13.73 21.60 23.34
CA GLY A 253 14.22 22.92 22.93
C GLY A 253 13.10 23.93 22.60
N GLY A 254 11.82 23.61 22.89
CA GLY A 254 10.67 24.44 22.56
C GLY A 254 9.88 23.96 21.36
N LEU A 255 9.03 24.84 20.81
CA LEU A 255 8.19 24.55 19.67
C LEU A 255 8.97 24.63 18.37
N GLN A 256 8.85 23.61 17.54
CA GLN A 256 9.48 23.52 16.23
C GLN A 256 8.40 23.44 15.15
N ARG A 257 8.44 24.38 14.18
CA ARG A 257 7.44 24.41 13.10
C ARG A 257 7.53 23.14 12.25
N VAL A 258 6.37 22.58 11.92
CA VAL A 258 6.22 21.43 11.03
C VAL A 258 5.72 21.94 9.68
N ASP A 259 6.39 21.55 8.61
CA ASP A 259 6.05 21.95 7.25
C ASP A 259 5.26 20.86 6.51
N VAL A 260 5.59 19.58 6.80
CA VAL A 260 4.95 18.42 6.19
C VAL A 260 4.60 17.38 7.25
N LEU A 261 3.37 16.89 7.22
CA LEU A 261 2.91 15.76 8.01
C LEU A 261 2.71 14.56 7.07
N TRP A 262 3.59 13.56 7.15
CA TRP A 262 3.33 12.26 6.55
C TRP A 262 2.62 11.38 7.58
N ARG A 263 1.37 10.99 7.32
CA ARG A 263 0.48 10.42 8.33
C ARG A 263 0.16 8.94 8.11
N THR A 264 -0.02 8.23 9.21
CA THR A 264 -0.70 6.93 9.28
C THR A 264 -1.96 6.97 10.14
N VAL A 265 -2.44 8.16 10.49
CA VAL A 265 -3.74 8.43 11.11
C VAL A 265 -4.80 8.57 10.02
N ILE A 266 -5.97 7.94 10.20
CA ILE A 266 -7.08 7.97 9.23
C ILE A 266 -7.53 9.42 9.00
N GLY A 267 -7.79 9.78 7.73
CA GLY A 267 -8.11 11.16 7.35
C GLY A 267 -9.32 11.76 8.09
N ARG A 268 -10.34 10.94 8.34
CA ARG A 268 -11.53 11.35 9.09
C ARG A 268 -11.30 11.57 10.61
N ASP A 269 -10.21 11.06 11.16
CA ASP A 269 -9.91 11.15 12.60
C ASP A 269 -8.84 12.24 12.89
N LEU A 270 -8.42 13.01 11.87
CA LEU A 270 -7.32 13.95 11.98
C LEU A 270 -7.65 15.22 12.77
N ASP A 271 -8.87 15.74 12.66
CA ASP A 271 -9.27 16.97 13.38
C ASP A 271 -10.59 16.78 14.15
N PRO A 272 -10.52 16.55 15.46
CA PRO A 272 -11.70 16.30 16.29
C PRO A 272 -12.60 17.54 16.45
N LEU A 273 -12.17 18.74 16.06
CA LEU A 273 -13.01 19.95 16.12
C LEU A 273 -13.96 20.06 14.93
N GLU A 274 -13.60 19.46 13.78
CA GLU A 274 -14.38 19.58 12.57
C GLU A 274 -15.05 18.28 12.12
N ILE A 275 -14.59 17.15 12.62
CA ILE A 275 -15.19 15.84 12.37
C ILE A 275 -15.69 15.31 13.70
N ALA A 276 -16.98 14.94 13.75
CA ALA A 276 -17.55 14.36 14.95
C ALA A 276 -16.77 13.10 15.36
N PRO A 277 -16.28 13.03 16.60
CA PRO A 277 -15.52 11.87 17.05
C PRO A 277 -16.40 10.63 16.96
N GLN A 278 -15.91 9.60 16.27
CA GLN A 278 -16.49 8.27 16.37
C GLN A 278 -16.14 7.70 17.75
N PRO A 279 -16.88 6.71 18.26
CA PRO A 279 -16.63 6.15 19.60
C PRO A 279 -15.27 5.45 19.76
N CYS A 280 -14.41 5.46 18.76
CA CYS A 280 -13.06 4.97 18.83
C CYS A 280 -12.12 6.14 19.13
N ASP A 281 -11.58 6.15 20.29
CA ASP A 281 -10.74 7.10 21.04
C ASP A 281 -9.45 7.63 20.36
N GLU A 282 -9.37 7.76 19.03
CA GLU A 282 -8.23 8.41 18.39
C GLU A 282 -8.38 9.93 18.45
N TRP A 283 -7.52 10.53 19.24
CA TRP A 283 -7.40 11.96 19.33
C TRP A 283 -6.53 12.45 18.17
N GLY A 284 -7.17 13.06 17.17
CA GLY A 284 -6.45 13.76 16.11
C GLY A 284 -5.79 15.04 16.66
N LEU A 285 -5.30 15.88 15.79
CA LEU A 285 -4.70 17.16 16.11
C LEU A 285 -5.76 18.26 15.97
N PRO A 286 -6.28 18.82 17.09
CA PRO A 286 -7.29 19.87 17.05
C PRO A 286 -6.84 21.08 16.22
N ALA A 287 -7.74 21.60 15.37
CA ALA A 287 -7.53 22.73 14.47
C ALA A 287 -6.52 22.43 13.31
N LEU A 288 -6.17 21.17 13.05
CA LEU A 288 -5.30 20.83 11.93
C LEU A 288 -5.87 21.30 10.60
N PHE A 289 -7.19 21.14 10.39
CA PHE A 289 -7.82 21.54 9.13
C PHE A 289 -7.74 23.06 8.89
N SER A 290 -7.72 23.87 9.95
CA SER A 290 -7.48 25.31 9.82
C SER A 290 -6.07 25.63 9.32
N ALA A 291 -5.08 24.84 9.72
CA ALA A 291 -3.70 24.99 9.25
C ALA A 291 -3.54 24.52 7.79
N ILE A 292 -4.23 23.44 7.43
CA ILE A 292 -4.25 22.95 6.04
C ILE A 292 -4.89 23.98 5.11
N ARG A 293 -6.08 24.49 5.44
CA ARG A 293 -6.76 25.54 4.64
C ARG A 293 -5.95 26.83 4.53
N ALA A 294 -5.12 27.13 5.50
CA ALA A 294 -4.22 28.28 5.48
C ALA A 294 -2.93 28.00 4.70
N ASN A 295 -2.78 26.82 4.10
CA ASN A 295 -1.57 26.36 3.41
C ASN A 295 -0.29 26.49 4.25
N GLN A 296 -0.41 26.25 5.58
CA GLN A 296 0.69 26.35 6.53
C GLN A 296 1.35 25.01 6.84
N VAL A 297 0.73 23.91 6.44
CA VAL A 297 1.24 22.54 6.55
C VAL A 297 0.70 21.71 5.39
N GLN A 298 1.57 20.91 4.79
CA GLN A 298 1.17 19.92 3.81
C GLN A 298 0.93 18.58 4.52
N VAL A 299 -0.21 17.94 4.25
CA VAL A 299 -0.53 16.62 4.83
C VAL A 299 -0.55 15.57 3.74
N VAL A 300 0.19 14.49 3.92
CA VAL A 300 0.37 13.41 2.93
C VAL A 300 0.00 12.06 3.55
N ASN A 301 -0.96 11.34 3.00
CA ASN A 301 -1.86 11.69 1.91
C ASN A 301 -2.90 12.73 2.38
N PRO A 302 -3.48 13.53 1.47
CA PRO A 302 -4.42 14.57 1.87
C PRO A 302 -5.65 13.97 2.56
N PRO A 303 -6.18 14.60 3.62
CA PRO A 303 -7.44 14.18 4.22
C PRO A 303 -8.58 14.32 3.20
N GLY A 304 -9.55 13.40 3.23
CA GLY A 304 -10.62 13.37 2.23
C GLY A 304 -10.36 12.40 1.08
N SER A 305 -9.10 12.04 0.83
CA SER A 305 -8.72 11.09 -0.22
C SER A 305 -9.15 9.64 0.06
N GLY A 306 -9.58 9.34 1.28
CA GLY A 306 -10.05 8.00 1.66
C GLY A 306 -11.25 7.49 0.87
N VAL A 307 -12.04 8.37 0.27
CA VAL A 307 -13.15 8.00 -0.62
C VAL A 307 -12.66 7.17 -1.82
N LEU A 308 -11.45 7.43 -2.31
CA LEU A 308 -10.86 6.71 -3.46
C LEU A 308 -10.53 5.24 -3.16
N GLU A 309 -10.52 4.84 -1.88
CA GLU A 309 -10.33 3.43 -1.49
C GLU A 309 -11.62 2.60 -1.59
N SER A 310 -12.77 3.23 -1.83
CA SER A 310 -14.04 2.51 -1.89
C SER A 310 -14.04 1.48 -3.01
N PRO A 311 -14.32 0.20 -2.70
CA PRO A 311 -14.43 -0.82 -3.73
C PRO A 311 -15.65 -0.60 -4.65
N ALA A 312 -16.57 0.29 -4.30
CA ALA A 312 -17.70 0.66 -5.14
C ALA A 312 -17.29 1.43 -6.41
N PHE A 313 -16.08 2.00 -6.46
CA PHE A 313 -15.55 2.58 -7.71
C PHE A 313 -15.15 1.52 -8.75
N VAL A 314 -14.83 0.31 -8.31
CA VAL A 314 -14.24 -0.73 -9.17
C VAL A 314 -15.09 -1.02 -10.43
N PRO A 315 -16.43 -1.19 -10.36
CA PRO A 315 -17.25 -1.42 -11.53
C PRO A 315 -17.17 -0.28 -12.56
N PHE A 316 -16.86 0.93 -12.12
CA PHE A 316 -16.87 2.14 -12.93
C PHE A 316 -15.48 2.56 -13.44
N TYR A 317 -14.39 1.96 -12.95
CA TYR A 317 -13.03 2.41 -13.32
C TYR A 317 -12.76 2.44 -14.82
N ARG A 318 -13.32 1.51 -15.60
CA ARG A 318 -13.14 1.51 -17.06
C ARG A 318 -13.79 2.75 -17.69
N ALA A 319 -15.05 3.05 -17.31
CA ALA A 319 -15.75 4.23 -17.81
C ALA A 319 -15.10 5.52 -17.32
N ILE A 320 -14.66 5.56 -16.07
CA ILE A 320 -13.97 6.71 -15.48
C ILE A 320 -12.63 6.96 -16.18
N CYS A 321 -11.84 5.90 -16.44
CA CYS A 321 -10.55 5.99 -17.13
C CYS A 321 -10.74 6.57 -18.53
N GLN A 322 -11.70 6.05 -19.28
CA GLN A 322 -12.04 6.56 -20.61
C GLN A 322 -12.52 8.03 -20.55
N LYS A 323 -13.28 8.40 -19.52
CA LYS A 323 -13.82 9.74 -19.37
C LYS A 323 -12.78 10.78 -18.96
N LEU A 324 -11.89 10.44 -18.02
CA LEU A 324 -10.94 11.40 -17.43
C LEU A 324 -9.56 11.37 -18.06
N LEU A 325 -9.11 10.21 -18.56
CA LEU A 325 -7.79 10.03 -19.16
C LEU A 325 -7.82 9.78 -20.67
N GLU A 326 -8.99 9.48 -21.23
CA GLU A 326 -9.16 9.07 -22.64
C GLU A 326 -8.34 7.81 -22.98
N GLU A 327 -8.14 6.94 -21.98
CA GLU A 327 -7.33 5.73 -22.08
C GLU A 327 -8.14 4.48 -21.69
N ASP A 328 -7.78 3.33 -22.26
CA ASP A 328 -8.24 2.04 -21.76
C ASP A 328 -7.51 1.65 -20.49
N LEU A 329 -8.22 1.00 -19.56
CA LEU A 329 -7.65 0.56 -18.29
C LEU A 329 -6.66 -0.59 -18.52
N LEU A 330 -5.37 -0.37 -18.22
CA LEU A 330 -4.29 -1.32 -18.50
C LEU A 330 -4.31 -2.54 -17.58
N LEU A 331 -4.41 -2.32 -16.27
CA LEU A 331 -4.53 -3.42 -15.30
C LEU A 331 -6.00 -3.68 -15.00
N PRO A 332 -6.49 -4.92 -15.20
CA PRO A 332 -7.85 -5.28 -14.81
C PRO A 332 -8.03 -5.23 -13.30
N SER A 333 -9.27 -5.08 -12.84
CA SER A 333 -9.66 -5.27 -11.44
C SER A 333 -10.42 -6.57 -11.29
N ALA A 334 -10.38 -7.17 -10.10
CA ALA A 334 -11.25 -8.29 -9.77
C ALA A 334 -12.72 -7.89 -9.96
N ALA A 335 -13.53 -8.76 -10.56
CA ALA A 335 -14.92 -8.48 -10.84
C ALA A 335 -15.64 -8.09 -9.56
N THR A 336 -16.31 -6.95 -9.58
CA THR A 336 -16.91 -6.34 -8.39
C THR A 336 -18.27 -5.76 -8.76
N TRP A 337 -19.27 -5.93 -7.92
CA TRP A 337 -20.64 -5.47 -8.08
C TRP A 337 -21.03 -4.58 -6.91
N TRP A 338 -21.42 -3.36 -7.18
CA TRP A 338 -21.94 -2.47 -6.14
C TRP A 338 -23.44 -2.70 -5.95
N CYS A 339 -23.84 -3.05 -4.73
CA CYS A 339 -25.22 -3.43 -4.45
C CYS A 339 -26.24 -2.27 -4.52
N GLY A 340 -25.79 -1.03 -4.66
CA GLY A 340 -26.66 0.12 -4.93
C GLY A 340 -27.35 0.06 -6.33
N GLU A 341 -26.84 -0.77 -7.25
CA GLU A 341 -27.50 -1.03 -8.53
C GLU A 341 -28.37 -2.30 -8.43
N PRO A 342 -29.66 -2.25 -8.83
CA PRO A 342 -30.58 -3.39 -8.67
C PRO A 342 -30.08 -4.70 -9.30
N LYS A 343 -29.51 -4.66 -10.51
CA LYS A 343 -28.97 -5.85 -11.18
C LYS A 343 -27.74 -6.41 -10.47
N ALA A 344 -26.88 -5.54 -9.93
CA ALA A 344 -25.72 -5.94 -9.17
C ALA A 344 -26.13 -6.54 -7.81
N LEU A 345 -27.15 -5.97 -7.15
CA LEU A 345 -27.71 -6.51 -5.92
C LEU A 345 -28.26 -7.93 -6.14
N ASP A 346 -29.08 -8.14 -7.16
CA ASP A 346 -29.63 -9.46 -7.49
C ASP A 346 -28.52 -10.49 -7.74
N HIS A 347 -27.45 -10.09 -8.47
CA HIS A 347 -26.29 -10.95 -8.70
C HIS A 347 -25.59 -11.31 -7.40
N VAL A 348 -25.30 -10.32 -6.54
CA VAL A 348 -24.60 -10.53 -5.26
C VAL A 348 -25.43 -11.44 -4.33
N LEU A 349 -26.73 -11.20 -4.20
CA LEU A 349 -27.60 -12.01 -3.37
C LEU A 349 -27.74 -13.45 -3.87
N SER A 350 -27.71 -13.66 -5.18
CA SER A 350 -27.78 -15.00 -5.79
C SER A 350 -26.47 -15.79 -5.64
N ASN A 351 -25.33 -15.10 -5.51
CA ASN A 351 -24.00 -15.70 -5.46
C ASN A 351 -23.27 -15.44 -4.12
N LEU A 352 -24.01 -15.11 -3.06
CA LEU A 352 -23.47 -14.67 -1.78
C LEU A 352 -22.46 -15.66 -1.16
N SER A 353 -22.66 -16.96 -1.35
CA SER A 353 -21.80 -18.02 -0.83
C SER A 353 -20.44 -18.16 -1.55
N THR A 354 -20.26 -17.52 -2.71
CA THR A 354 -19.02 -17.59 -3.51
C THR A 354 -18.30 -16.26 -3.60
N LEU A 355 -18.90 -15.18 -3.13
CA LEU A 355 -18.36 -13.83 -3.23
C LEU A 355 -17.68 -13.39 -1.92
N VAL A 356 -16.76 -12.45 -2.03
CA VAL A 356 -16.20 -11.69 -0.91
C VAL A 356 -17.00 -10.40 -0.76
N ILE A 357 -17.70 -10.24 0.36
CA ILE A 357 -18.49 -9.05 0.66
C ILE A 357 -17.63 -8.02 1.41
N LYS A 358 -17.66 -6.78 0.95
CA LYS A 358 -16.90 -5.66 1.50
C LYS A 358 -17.79 -4.46 1.73
N SER A 359 -17.40 -3.58 2.66
CA SER A 359 -18.04 -2.28 2.82
C SER A 359 -17.70 -1.33 1.67
N ALA A 360 -18.72 -0.64 1.15
CA ALA A 360 -18.58 0.42 0.16
C ALA A 360 -18.32 1.80 0.80
N VAL A 361 -18.73 2.00 2.06
CA VAL A 361 -18.74 3.31 2.74
C VAL A 361 -17.51 3.55 3.61
N SER A 362 -16.82 2.49 4.05
CA SER A 362 -15.56 2.58 4.77
C SER A 362 -14.90 1.21 4.86
N ARG A 363 -13.62 1.14 4.56
CA ARG A 363 -12.88 -0.11 4.73
C ARG A 363 -12.63 -0.45 6.21
N TRP A 364 -12.79 0.51 7.12
CA TRP A 364 -12.49 0.36 8.54
C TRP A 364 -13.67 -0.14 9.36
N ASP A 365 -14.89 -0.03 8.83
CA ASP A 365 -16.11 -0.32 9.57
C ASP A 365 -16.56 -1.78 9.49
N ASN A 366 -16.23 -2.48 8.39
CA ASN A 366 -16.63 -3.87 8.18
C ASN A 366 -15.48 -4.71 7.64
N ARG A 367 -15.30 -5.89 8.26
CA ARG A 367 -14.33 -6.88 7.78
C ARG A 367 -14.80 -7.46 6.46
N ARG A 368 -13.83 -7.87 5.62
CA ARG A 368 -14.11 -8.71 4.46
C ARG A 368 -14.79 -9.99 4.93
N GLN A 369 -15.94 -10.32 4.36
CA GLN A 369 -16.66 -11.55 4.66
C GLN A 369 -16.57 -12.46 3.44
N TYR A 370 -15.92 -13.60 3.60
CA TYR A 370 -15.79 -14.62 2.57
C TYR A 370 -17.03 -15.50 2.63
N GLY A 371 -17.91 -15.42 1.64
CA GLY A 371 -19.17 -16.17 1.63
C GLY A 371 -18.97 -17.67 1.75
N ALA A 372 -17.91 -18.21 1.14
CA ALA A 372 -17.55 -19.62 1.23
C ALA A 372 -17.15 -20.09 2.65
N LYS A 373 -16.80 -19.16 3.55
CA LYS A 373 -16.42 -19.47 4.95
C LYS A 373 -17.57 -19.26 5.94
N LEU A 374 -18.73 -18.76 5.48
CA LEU A 374 -19.88 -18.46 6.34
C LEU A 374 -20.85 -19.65 6.43
N SER A 375 -21.39 -19.87 7.61
CA SER A 375 -22.50 -20.79 7.83
C SER A 375 -23.80 -20.29 7.19
N ALA A 376 -24.77 -21.14 6.99
CA ALA A 376 -26.07 -20.77 6.44
C ALA A 376 -26.79 -19.67 7.25
N GLY A 377 -26.65 -19.66 8.58
CA GLY A 377 -27.19 -18.63 9.45
C GLY A 377 -26.50 -17.28 9.27
N GLU A 378 -25.17 -17.26 9.17
CA GLU A 378 -24.39 -16.05 8.91
C GLU A 378 -24.68 -15.49 7.52
N LEU A 379 -24.80 -16.33 6.49
CA LEU A 379 -25.21 -15.92 5.15
C LEU A 379 -26.61 -15.29 5.15
N SER A 380 -27.56 -15.86 5.92
CA SER A 380 -28.89 -15.30 6.06
C SER A 380 -28.86 -13.91 6.74
N THR A 381 -28.07 -13.75 7.78
CA THR A 381 -27.86 -12.47 8.48
C THR A 381 -27.23 -11.44 7.56
N LEU A 382 -26.16 -11.82 6.85
CA LEU A 382 -25.50 -10.93 5.88
C LEU A 382 -26.43 -10.50 4.75
N ARG A 383 -27.25 -11.42 4.24
CA ARG A 383 -28.29 -11.12 3.25
C ARG A 383 -29.27 -10.05 3.74
N GLN A 384 -29.74 -10.16 4.99
CA GLN A 384 -30.63 -9.16 5.59
C GLN A 384 -29.95 -7.80 5.74
N GLN A 385 -28.68 -7.78 6.13
CA GLN A 385 -27.88 -6.55 6.24
C GLN A 385 -27.73 -5.86 4.89
N ILE A 386 -27.41 -6.61 3.83
CA ILE A 386 -27.29 -6.06 2.46
C ILE A 386 -28.64 -5.52 1.96
N LEU A 387 -29.75 -6.22 2.23
CA LEU A 387 -31.07 -5.76 1.83
C LEU A 387 -31.53 -4.51 2.60
N ALA A 388 -31.09 -4.33 3.85
CA ALA A 388 -31.41 -3.16 4.66
C ALA A 388 -30.67 -1.88 4.18
N ASP A 389 -29.44 -2.01 3.70
CA ASP A 389 -28.64 -0.90 3.18
C ASP A 389 -27.76 -1.36 2.00
N PRO A 390 -28.35 -1.55 0.82
CA PRO A 390 -27.61 -2.08 -0.34
C PRO A 390 -26.42 -1.20 -0.75
N ALA A 391 -26.55 0.12 -0.68
CA ALA A 391 -25.51 1.06 -1.10
C ALA A 391 -24.21 0.93 -0.26
N ALA A 392 -24.30 0.39 0.94
CA ALA A 392 -23.16 0.20 1.83
C ALA A 392 -22.29 -1.03 1.50
N TYR A 393 -22.68 -1.85 0.52
CA TYR A 393 -22.00 -3.12 0.25
C TYR A 393 -21.57 -3.28 -1.20
N VAL A 394 -20.49 -4.04 -1.39
CA VAL A 394 -20.09 -4.60 -2.68
C VAL A 394 -19.83 -6.10 -2.53
N GLY A 395 -20.18 -6.87 -3.58
CA GLY A 395 -19.71 -8.23 -3.76
C GLY A 395 -18.54 -8.23 -4.73
N GLN A 396 -17.45 -8.94 -4.42
CA GLN A 396 -16.30 -9.11 -5.28
C GLN A 396 -16.03 -10.59 -5.49
N GLU A 397 -15.65 -10.95 -6.70
CA GLU A 397 -15.18 -12.30 -7.01
C GLU A 397 -13.95 -12.66 -6.15
N GLU A 398 -13.95 -13.86 -5.58
CA GLU A 398 -12.77 -14.36 -4.87
C GLU A 398 -11.70 -14.74 -5.89
N VAL A 399 -10.56 -14.04 -5.83
CA VAL A 399 -9.43 -14.29 -6.72
C VAL A 399 -8.60 -15.44 -6.15
N HIS A 400 -8.52 -16.53 -6.89
CA HIS A 400 -7.62 -17.62 -6.58
C HIS A 400 -6.18 -17.21 -6.87
N LEU A 401 -5.38 -17.17 -5.80
CA LEU A 401 -4.00 -16.72 -5.87
C LEU A 401 -3.13 -17.74 -6.61
N SER A 402 -2.15 -17.27 -7.40
CA SER A 402 -1.03 -18.08 -7.86
C SER A 402 -0.16 -18.52 -6.69
N THR A 403 0.67 -19.55 -6.89
CA THR A 403 1.58 -20.03 -5.86
C THR A 403 3.01 -19.58 -6.12
N THR A 404 3.75 -19.34 -5.03
CA THR A 404 5.20 -19.19 -5.03
C THR A 404 5.83 -20.27 -4.15
N PRO A 405 7.07 -20.72 -4.46
CA PRO A 405 7.74 -21.65 -3.58
C PRO A 405 8.02 -21.03 -2.21
N SER A 406 7.69 -21.76 -1.15
CA SER A 406 7.94 -21.37 0.25
C SER A 406 8.68 -22.49 0.95
N TYR A 407 9.75 -22.17 1.67
CA TYR A 407 10.57 -23.18 2.35
C TYR A 407 10.06 -23.44 3.75
N ARG A 408 9.67 -24.73 4.00
CA ARG A 408 9.13 -25.18 5.29
C ARG A 408 9.47 -26.64 5.54
N GLY A 409 9.76 -26.97 6.79
CA GLY A 409 10.01 -28.35 7.18
C GLY A 409 11.14 -29.04 6.40
N GLY A 410 12.09 -28.28 5.86
CA GLY A 410 13.19 -28.80 5.07
C GLY A 410 12.91 -28.97 3.57
N ALA A 411 11.74 -28.53 3.07
CA ALA A 411 11.35 -28.67 1.66
C ALA A 411 10.68 -27.41 1.12
N LEU A 412 10.66 -27.26 -0.21
CA LEU A 412 9.90 -26.26 -0.91
C LEU A 412 8.44 -26.72 -1.11
N HIS A 413 7.50 -25.85 -0.79
CA HIS A 413 6.07 -26.09 -0.98
C HIS A 413 5.45 -24.94 -1.76
N PRO A 414 4.52 -25.21 -2.70
CA PRO A 414 3.75 -24.14 -3.34
C PRO A 414 2.84 -23.49 -2.31
N ALA A 415 2.89 -22.15 -2.21
CA ALA A 415 2.07 -21.40 -1.27
C ALA A 415 1.32 -20.26 -1.98
N PRO A 416 -0.01 -20.13 -1.78
CA PRO A 416 -0.79 -19.04 -2.36
C PRO A 416 -0.20 -17.69 -1.98
N SER A 417 0.00 -16.81 -2.96
CA SER A 417 0.74 -15.57 -2.77
C SER A 417 0.02 -14.37 -3.38
N GLY A 418 -0.06 -13.27 -2.61
CA GLY A 418 -0.53 -11.98 -3.06
C GLY A 418 0.59 -10.93 -3.03
N LEU A 419 0.53 -9.94 -3.90
CA LEU A 419 1.55 -8.91 -4.05
C LEU A 419 0.98 -7.55 -3.67
N ARG A 420 1.58 -6.85 -2.72
CA ARG A 420 1.33 -5.43 -2.50
C ARG A 420 2.46 -4.60 -3.09
N THR A 421 2.10 -3.76 -4.06
CA THR A 421 3.01 -2.81 -4.70
C THR A 421 2.78 -1.40 -4.14
N PHE A 422 3.76 -0.52 -4.35
CA PHE A 422 3.72 0.87 -3.90
C PHE A 422 4.08 1.82 -5.04
N ALA A 423 3.38 2.95 -5.10
CA ALA A 423 3.69 4.02 -6.03
C ALA A 423 3.40 5.37 -5.38
N HIS A 424 4.22 6.38 -5.65
CA HIS A 424 3.93 7.74 -5.23
C HIS A 424 3.83 8.69 -6.41
N SER A 425 3.04 9.76 -6.25
CA SER A 425 3.07 10.89 -7.17
C SER A 425 3.77 12.08 -6.50
N ASP A 426 4.51 12.85 -7.30
CA ASP A 426 5.04 14.14 -6.87
C ASP A 426 4.01 15.29 -7.09
N LEU A 427 4.40 16.52 -6.73
CA LEU A 427 3.57 17.70 -6.92
C LEU A 427 3.28 18.02 -8.41
N PHE A 428 4.19 17.62 -9.31
CA PHE A 428 4.07 17.84 -10.74
C PHE A 428 3.24 16.77 -11.45
N GLY A 429 2.88 15.70 -10.74
CA GLY A 429 2.09 14.59 -11.27
C GLY A 429 2.93 13.47 -11.87
N ASN A 430 4.27 13.51 -11.76
CA ASN A 430 5.10 12.37 -12.11
C ASN A 430 4.83 11.23 -11.12
N VAL A 431 4.78 10.01 -11.64
CA VAL A 431 4.52 8.82 -10.84
C VAL A 431 5.79 7.98 -10.77
N HIS A 432 6.11 7.52 -9.57
CA HIS A 432 7.25 6.64 -9.31
C HIS A 432 6.74 5.35 -8.69
N VAL A 433 7.01 4.22 -9.34
CA VAL A 433 6.61 2.89 -8.87
C VAL A 433 7.81 2.21 -8.22
N MET A 434 7.62 1.65 -7.02
CA MET A 434 8.67 0.91 -6.32
C MET A 434 8.94 -0.41 -7.04
N PRO A 435 10.18 -0.70 -7.50
CA PRO A 435 10.49 -1.93 -8.22
C PRO A 435 10.53 -3.14 -7.30
N GLY A 436 9.34 -3.66 -6.98
CA GLY A 436 9.11 -4.73 -6.01
C GLY A 436 7.87 -4.47 -5.18
N GLY A 437 7.83 -5.03 -3.98
CA GLY A 437 6.67 -4.93 -3.12
C GLY A 437 6.78 -5.80 -1.88
N LEU A 438 5.66 -5.96 -1.20
CA LEU A 438 5.47 -6.88 -0.11
C LEU A 438 4.66 -8.09 -0.60
N GLY A 439 5.32 -9.24 -0.70
CA GLY A 439 4.62 -10.50 -0.91
C GLY A 439 3.94 -10.94 0.39
N SER A 440 2.71 -11.44 0.30
CA SER A 440 2.01 -12.11 1.39
C SER A 440 1.78 -13.57 1.03
N VAL A 441 2.10 -14.47 1.94
CA VAL A 441 1.95 -15.92 1.74
C VAL A 441 0.98 -16.44 2.78
N ILE A 442 -0.06 -17.13 2.33
CA ILE A 442 -1.02 -17.80 3.19
C ILE A 442 -0.51 -19.22 3.43
N SER A 443 -0.20 -19.54 4.67
CA SER A 443 0.26 -20.85 5.10
C SER A 443 -0.85 -21.60 5.79
N SER A 444 -1.23 -22.75 5.24
CA SER A 444 -2.09 -23.71 5.91
C SER A 444 -1.25 -24.74 6.68
N ASP A 445 -0.82 -24.40 7.89
CA ASP A 445 -0.32 -25.41 8.85
C ASP A 445 -1.50 -25.93 9.67
N GLY A 446 -2.45 -26.64 9.04
CA GLY A 446 -3.53 -27.42 9.67
C GLY A 446 -4.32 -26.85 10.86
N GLU A 447 -3.77 -25.93 11.64
CA GLU A 447 -4.40 -25.31 12.80
C GLU A 447 -4.23 -23.78 12.92
N ARG A 448 -3.33 -23.13 12.16
CA ARG A 448 -3.19 -21.65 12.13
C ARG A 448 -2.67 -21.20 10.79
N GLU A 449 -3.46 -20.39 10.09
CA GLU A 449 -2.96 -19.57 8.97
C GLU A 449 -1.91 -18.61 9.54
N ARG A 450 -0.62 -18.90 9.32
CA ARG A 450 0.47 -17.96 9.60
C ARG A 450 0.69 -17.15 8.31
N GLU A 451 0.35 -15.89 8.33
CA GLU A 451 0.78 -14.98 7.28
C GLU A 451 2.29 -14.79 7.37
N CYS A 452 3.02 -15.27 6.37
CA CYS A 452 4.43 -15.01 6.17
C CYS A 452 4.57 -14.00 5.03
N THR A 453 5.55 -13.10 5.12
CA THR A 453 5.82 -12.13 4.06
C THR A 453 6.98 -12.58 3.18
N LYS A 454 7.03 -12.10 1.92
CA LYS A 454 8.13 -12.32 0.98
C LYS A 454 8.75 -11.00 0.53
N ASP A 455 10.04 -11.03 0.28
CA ASP A 455 10.66 -9.99 -0.54
C ASP A 455 10.34 -10.26 -2.03
N VAL A 456 9.99 -9.22 -2.76
CA VAL A 456 9.64 -9.32 -4.17
C VAL A 456 10.78 -8.75 -5.00
N TRP A 457 11.44 -9.62 -5.76
CA TRP A 457 12.60 -9.30 -6.58
C TRP A 457 12.19 -9.04 -8.03
N VAL A 458 12.37 -7.83 -8.48
CA VAL A 458 12.20 -7.47 -9.90
C VAL A 458 13.55 -7.53 -10.58
N ARG A 459 13.66 -8.33 -11.63
CA ARG A 459 14.88 -8.45 -12.41
C ARG A 459 15.10 -7.23 -13.32
N ALA A 460 16.38 -6.83 -13.48
CA ALA A 460 16.77 -5.82 -14.45
C ALA A 460 17.23 -6.49 -15.74
N GLU A 461 16.90 -5.89 -16.90
CA GLU A 461 17.35 -6.35 -18.22
C GLU A 461 18.84 -6.10 -18.48
N GLY A 462 19.36 -4.98 -17.96
CA GLY A 462 20.73 -4.51 -18.19
C GLY A 462 21.55 -4.39 -16.90
N PRO A 463 22.74 -3.81 -16.99
CA PRO A 463 23.56 -3.51 -15.82
C PRO A 463 22.79 -2.55 -14.90
N LEU A 464 22.83 -2.84 -13.60
CA LEU A 464 22.24 -1.96 -12.59
C LEU A 464 23.01 -0.62 -12.57
N PRO A 465 22.31 0.52 -12.41
CA PRO A 465 22.97 1.82 -12.23
C PRO A 465 23.89 1.79 -10.99
N PRO A 466 24.91 2.65 -10.95
CA PRO A 466 25.79 2.75 -9.79
C PRO A 466 25.02 3.01 -8.51
N HIS A 467 25.58 2.58 -7.39
CA HIS A 467 24.95 2.73 -6.08
C HIS A 467 25.00 4.21 -5.66
N HIS A 468 23.84 4.84 -5.55
CA HIS A 468 23.72 6.13 -4.90
C HIS A 468 23.26 5.94 -3.44
N SER A 469 23.93 6.60 -2.50
CA SER A 469 23.51 6.65 -1.09
C SER A 469 22.20 7.42 -0.96
N LEU A 470 21.35 7.06 0.02
CA LEU A 470 20.18 7.88 0.39
C LEU A 470 20.59 9.26 0.94
N TRP A 471 21.80 9.35 1.47
CA TRP A 471 22.37 10.60 1.96
C TRP A 471 23.35 11.13 0.91
N PRO A 472 23.27 12.44 0.55
CA PRO A 472 24.25 13.05 -0.33
C PRO A 472 25.67 12.84 0.26
N SER A 473 26.58 12.36 -0.57
CA SER A 473 27.99 12.33 -0.17
C SER A 473 28.52 13.76 -0.15
N ALA A 474 29.55 14.03 0.65
CA ALA A 474 30.20 15.34 0.69
C ALA A 474 30.70 15.80 -0.69
N SER A 475 30.89 14.86 -1.64
CA SER A 475 31.24 15.13 -3.04
C SER A 475 30.05 15.61 -3.90
N ASP A 476 28.81 15.22 -3.57
CA ASP A 476 27.62 15.67 -4.30
C ASP A 476 27.22 17.11 -3.95
N GLU A 477 27.66 17.60 -2.78
CA GLU A 477 27.44 19.01 -2.37
C GLU A 477 28.30 20.00 -3.17
N SER A 478 29.49 19.58 -3.63
CA SER A 478 30.39 20.47 -4.40
C SER A 478 29.94 20.65 -5.86
N ALA A 479 29.23 19.68 -6.43
CA ALA A 479 28.76 19.76 -7.82
C ALA A 479 27.55 20.68 -8.02
N LYS A 480 26.76 20.94 -6.98
CA LYS A 480 25.59 21.84 -7.04
C LYS A 480 25.92 23.33 -6.84
N THR A 481 27.14 23.65 -6.42
CA THR A 481 27.59 25.03 -6.16
C THR A 481 28.26 25.68 -7.37
N THR A 482 28.49 24.95 -8.47
CA THR A 482 29.26 25.45 -9.64
C THR A 482 28.37 25.85 -10.83
N THR A 483 27.06 25.87 -10.69
CA THR A 483 26.13 26.28 -11.78
C THR A 483 25.28 27.51 -11.42
N SER A 484 25.86 28.50 -10.75
CA SER A 484 25.26 29.82 -10.61
C SER A 484 26.33 30.90 -10.77
N PHE A 485 26.61 31.23 -12.01
CA PHE A 485 27.10 32.52 -12.42
C PHE A 485 26.33 32.95 -13.66
#